data_5cab90bf0bebe03b5821e346d7107eff
#
_entry.id   5cab90bf0bebe03b5821e346d7107eff
#
_cell.length_a   1.000
_cell.length_b   1.000
_cell.length_c   1.000
_cell.angle_alpha   90.00
_cell.angle_beta   90.00
_cell.angle_gamma   90.00
#
_symmetry.space_group_name_H-M   'P 1'
#
loop_
_entity.id
_entity.type
_entity.pdbx_description
1 polymer ?
#
loop_
_entity_poly.entity_id
_entity_poly.type
_entity_poly.pdbx_seq_one_letter_code
_entity_poly.pdbx_strand_id
1 'polypeptide(L)'
;EGFIACSHIGNRIRRWLNEKRELAIREDSRAIDTLRKRSAVIGYRAGMLAFLLNNQKYDKAVGEFATWVAEYVFQNQMQLFGCKFEEVAQTAIKVAEKSSQVSSLLAQLPQNFTRSELMAVRARNGQSTRVDMVISRWKANGFITQTAKNNYAKTPKATAQ
;
A
#
# COMPACT_ATOMS: atom_id res chain seq x y z
N GLU A 1 37.01 2.12 -12.25
CA GLU A 1 35.91 2.59 -11.38
C GLU A 1 35.94 1.76 -10.10
N GLY A 2 36.28 2.41 -8.97
CA GLY A 2 36.37 1.74 -7.66
C GLY A 2 35.03 1.74 -6.95
N PHE A 3 34.62 0.58 -6.42
CA PHE A 3 33.45 0.48 -5.59
C PHE A 3 33.79 0.87 -4.15
N ILE A 4 33.17 1.94 -3.63
CA ILE A 4 33.39 2.36 -2.24
C ILE A 4 32.23 1.79 -1.41
N ALA A 5 32.55 0.88 -0.50
CA ALA A 5 31.59 0.30 0.42
C ALA A 5 32.03 0.50 1.87
N CYS A 6 31.12 0.97 2.72
CA CYS A 6 31.31 1.02 4.16
C CYS A 6 30.24 0.21 4.89
N SER A 7 30.56 -1.03 5.22
CA SER A 7 29.63 -1.95 5.91
C SER A 7 29.21 -1.44 7.28
N HIS A 8 30.04 -0.67 7.98
CA HIS A 8 29.73 -0.10 9.29
C HIS A 8 28.56 0.88 9.24
N ILE A 9 28.53 1.76 8.22
CA ILE A 9 27.39 2.68 7.99
C ILE A 9 26.13 1.87 7.66
N GLY A 10 26.25 0.90 6.75
CA GLY A 10 25.14 0.03 6.36
C GLY A 10 24.54 -0.72 7.54
N ASN A 11 25.36 -1.30 8.42
CA ASN A 11 24.90 -2.02 9.60
C ASN A 11 24.22 -1.08 10.62
N ARG A 12 24.72 0.13 10.78
CA ARG A 12 24.13 1.12 11.68
C ARG A 12 22.76 1.60 11.19
N ILE A 13 22.64 1.92 9.90
CA ILE A 13 21.36 2.29 9.28
C ILE A 13 20.37 1.13 9.29
N ARG A 14 20.82 -0.12 9.09
CA ARG A 14 19.97 -1.31 9.19
C ARG A 14 19.39 -1.49 10.59
N ARG A 15 20.18 -1.25 11.64
CA ARG A 15 19.72 -1.29 13.03
C ARG A 15 18.62 -0.25 13.26
N TRP A 16 18.87 1.01 12.89
CA TRP A 16 17.88 2.09 12.95
C TRP A 16 16.59 1.74 12.16
N LEU A 17 16.75 1.18 10.96
CA LEU A 17 15.62 0.78 10.12
C LEU A 17 14.76 -0.32 10.77
N ASN A 18 15.38 -1.27 11.48
CA ASN A 18 14.67 -2.31 12.22
C ASN A 18 13.93 -1.76 13.45
N GLU A 19 14.56 -0.85 14.21
CA GLU A 19 13.90 -0.16 15.33
C GLU A 19 12.63 0.57 14.86
N LYS A 20 12.70 1.29 13.74
CA LYS A 20 11.52 1.94 13.14
C LYS A 20 10.49 0.94 12.57
N ARG A 21 10.92 -0.24 12.14
CA ARG A 21 10.00 -1.31 11.74
C ARG A 21 9.20 -1.83 12.93
N GLU A 22 9.84 -2.08 14.06
CA GLU A 22 9.16 -2.51 15.27
C GLU A 22 8.16 -1.45 15.75
N LEU A 23 8.52 -0.18 15.66
CA LEU A 23 7.61 0.94 15.93
C LEU A 23 6.40 0.92 14.99
N ALA A 24 6.63 0.73 13.68
CA ALA A 24 5.56 0.67 12.68
C ALA A 24 4.57 -0.48 12.95
N ILE A 25 5.08 -1.64 13.38
CA ILE A 25 4.25 -2.79 13.75
C ILE A 25 3.46 -2.51 15.03
N ARG A 26 4.09 -1.94 16.04
CA ARG A 26 3.46 -1.62 17.32
C ARG A 26 2.34 -0.59 17.18
N GLU A 27 2.53 0.40 16.32
CA GLU A 27 1.57 1.49 16.09
C GLU A 27 0.63 1.22 14.91
N ASP A 28 0.76 0.06 14.25
CA ASP A 28 0.01 -0.31 13.03
C ASP A 28 0.02 0.81 11.97
N SER A 29 1.16 1.49 11.83
CA SER A 29 1.30 2.67 10.99
C SER A 29 1.97 2.36 9.65
N ARG A 30 1.23 2.54 8.57
CA ARG A 30 1.72 2.46 7.20
C ARG A 30 2.61 3.64 6.83
N ALA A 31 2.36 4.81 7.41
CA ALA A 31 3.19 5.99 7.23
C ALA A 31 4.61 5.72 7.75
N ILE A 32 4.75 5.20 8.97
CA ILE A 32 6.05 4.84 9.56
C ILE A 32 6.76 3.81 8.68
N ASP A 33 6.08 2.73 8.26
CA ASP A 33 6.71 1.68 7.43
C ASP A 33 7.20 2.20 6.08
N THR A 34 6.48 3.13 5.48
CA THR A 34 6.84 3.70 4.18
C THR A 34 7.99 4.71 4.30
N LEU A 35 7.86 5.67 5.23
CA LEU A 35 8.79 6.79 5.35
C LEU A 35 10.15 6.38 5.93
N ARG A 36 10.19 5.38 6.85
CA ARG A 36 11.46 4.85 7.38
C ARG A 36 12.40 4.34 6.29
N LYS A 37 11.86 3.67 5.25
CA LYS A 37 12.66 3.11 4.15
C LYS A 37 13.36 4.20 3.35
N ARG A 38 12.64 5.26 3.03
CA ARG A 38 13.17 6.42 2.31
C ARG A 38 14.21 7.18 3.14
N SER A 39 13.92 7.40 4.40
CA SER A 39 14.83 8.08 5.33
C SER A 39 16.12 7.30 5.56
N ALA A 40 16.05 5.97 5.62
CA ALA A 40 17.23 5.10 5.72
C ALA A 40 18.16 5.26 4.51
N VAL A 41 17.62 5.33 3.29
CA VAL A 41 18.42 5.55 2.07
C VAL A 41 19.11 6.91 2.11
N ILE A 42 18.42 7.96 2.55
CA ILE A 42 18.99 9.31 2.66
C ILE A 42 20.09 9.34 3.73
N GLY A 43 19.84 8.76 4.91
CA GLY A 43 20.83 8.66 5.98
C GLY A 43 22.06 7.87 5.56
N TYR A 44 21.89 6.75 4.84
CA TYR A 44 23.01 5.99 4.30
C TYR A 44 23.86 6.82 3.34
N ARG A 45 23.22 7.53 2.39
CA ARG A 45 23.94 8.41 1.44
C ARG A 45 24.68 9.53 2.13
N ALA A 46 24.07 10.18 3.11
CA ALA A 46 24.72 11.22 3.91
C ALA A 46 25.94 10.66 4.69
N GLY A 47 25.79 9.48 5.29
CA GLY A 47 26.90 8.80 5.94
C GLY A 47 28.05 8.45 5.00
N MET A 48 27.73 8.02 3.76
CA MET A 48 28.76 7.75 2.74
C MET A 48 29.52 9.03 2.33
N LEU A 49 28.81 10.15 2.20
CA LEU A 49 29.46 11.45 1.95
C LEU A 49 30.37 11.86 3.10
N ALA A 50 29.90 11.73 4.34
CA ALA A 50 30.74 12.02 5.53
C ALA A 50 31.98 11.10 5.59
N PHE A 51 31.82 9.82 5.27
CA PHE A 51 32.93 8.86 5.17
C PHE A 51 33.98 9.29 4.13
N LEU A 52 33.54 9.74 2.95
CA LEU A 52 34.42 10.24 1.91
C LEU A 52 35.18 11.50 2.36
N LEU A 53 34.45 12.45 2.97
CA LEU A 53 35.05 13.69 3.51
C LEU A 53 36.00 13.41 4.66
N ASN A 54 35.84 12.32 5.39
CA ASN A 54 36.75 11.87 6.44
C ASN A 54 37.90 10.98 5.91
N ASN A 55 38.34 11.22 4.68
CA ASN A 55 39.42 10.46 4.01
C ASN A 55 39.19 8.94 4.01
N GLN A 56 37.95 8.51 3.83
CA GLN A 56 37.53 7.12 3.83
C GLN A 56 37.83 6.37 5.15
N LYS A 57 37.90 7.10 6.25
CA LYS A 57 38.04 6.53 7.59
C LYS A 57 36.70 6.53 8.28
N TYR A 58 36.26 5.34 8.71
CA TYR A 58 35.10 5.24 9.54
C TYR A 58 35.43 5.52 11.00
N ASP A 59 34.71 6.42 11.60
CA ASP A 59 34.70 6.66 13.03
C ASP A 59 33.24 6.67 13.57
N LYS A 60 33.10 6.82 14.88
CA LYS A 60 31.82 6.86 15.55
C LYS A 60 30.98 8.06 15.06
N ALA A 61 31.59 9.21 14.81
CA ALA A 61 30.89 10.42 14.40
C ALA A 61 30.27 10.28 13.01
N VAL A 62 30.97 9.64 12.05
CA VAL A 62 30.40 9.32 10.73
C VAL A 62 29.17 8.47 10.83
N GLY A 63 29.19 7.44 11.70
CA GLY A 63 28.04 6.58 11.91
C GLY A 63 26.87 7.29 12.62
N GLU A 64 27.16 8.14 13.59
CA GLU A 64 26.16 8.95 14.29
C GLU A 64 25.52 9.97 13.37
N PHE A 65 26.30 10.64 12.54
CA PHE A 65 25.80 11.56 11.54
C PHE A 65 24.83 10.87 10.58
N ALA A 66 25.15 9.67 10.08
CA ALA A 66 24.29 8.92 9.20
C ALA A 66 22.91 8.63 9.83
N THR A 67 22.89 8.18 11.09
CA THR A 67 21.64 7.91 11.83
C THR A 67 20.91 9.18 12.20
N TRP A 68 21.61 10.23 12.55
CA TRP A 68 21.02 11.53 12.83
C TRP A 68 20.28 12.09 11.60
N VAL A 69 20.91 12.02 10.40
CA VAL A 69 20.24 12.45 9.16
C VAL A 69 19.02 11.59 8.86
N ALA A 70 19.12 10.26 9.04
CA ALA A 70 17.97 9.36 8.85
C ALA A 70 16.81 9.75 9.77
N GLU A 71 17.08 9.99 11.05
CA GLU A 71 16.07 10.39 12.03
C GLU A 71 15.48 11.75 11.71
N TYR A 72 16.31 12.74 11.43
CA TYR A 72 15.89 14.09 11.08
C TYR A 72 14.94 14.11 9.87
N VAL A 73 15.32 13.41 8.80
CA VAL A 73 14.48 13.29 7.59
C VAL A 73 13.19 12.55 7.90
N PHE A 74 13.26 11.48 8.69
CA PHE A 74 12.07 10.71 9.08
C PHE A 74 11.07 11.57 9.86
N GLN A 75 11.52 12.30 10.87
CA GLN A 75 10.65 13.16 11.69
C GLN A 75 9.97 14.26 10.83
N ASN A 76 10.75 14.92 9.97
CA ASN A 76 10.19 15.93 9.07
C ASN A 76 9.17 15.34 8.08
N GLN A 77 9.46 14.17 7.52
CA GLN A 77 8.52 13.50 6.60
C GLN A 77 7.26 13.02 7.33
N MET A 78 7.37 12.52 8.56
CA MET A 78 6.22 12.17 9.37
C MET A 78 5.33 13.37 9.67
N GLN A 79 5.93 14.51 10.02
CA GLN A 79 5.21 15.74 10.30
C GLN A 79 4.48 16.28 9.06
N LEU A 80 5.11 16.22 7.88
CA LEU A 80 4.54 16.78 6.65
C LEU A 80 3.56 15.84 5.95
N PHE A 81 3.82 14.54 6.00
CA PHE A 81 3.13 13.57 5.14
C PHE A 81 2.47 12.42 5.91
N GLY A 82 2.73 12.25 7.20
CA GLY A 82 2.26 11.11 7.99
C GLY A 82 0.75 10.90 7.88
N CYS A 83 -0.04 11.94 8.14
CA CYS A 83 -1.50 11.89 8.04
C CYS A 83 -1.98 11.47 6.64
N LYS A 84 -1.39 12.05 5.58
CA LYS A 84 -1.77 11.72 4.20
C LYS A 84 -1.49 10.26 3.84
N PHE A 85 -0.37 9.71 4.30
CA PHE A 85 -0.06 8.29 4.07
C PHE A 85 -1.03 7.36 4.79
N GLU A 86 -1.47 7.69 5.99
CA GLU A 86 -2.48 6.91 6.72
C GLU A 86 -3.85 7.00 6.04
N GLU A 87 -4.29 8.18 5.59
CA GLU A 87 -5.54 8.35 4.85
C GLU A 87 -5.56 7.54 3.55
N VAL A 88 -4.47 7.59 2.78
CA VAL A 88 -4.34 6.81 1.54
C VAL A 88 -4.36 5.31 1.83
N ALA A 89 -3.69 4.86 2.89
CA ALA A 89 -3.69 3.47 3.30
C ALA A 89 -5.09 2.99 3.69
N GLN A 90 -5.82 3.77 4.50
CA GLN A 90 -7.19 3.46 4.89
C GLN A 90 -8.14 3.44 3.67
N THR A 91 -7.96 4.37 2.74
CA THR A 91 -8.75 4.40 1.50
C THR A 91 -8.48 3.17 0.65
N ALA A 92 -7.21 2.74 0.53
CA ALA A 92 -6.84 1.53 -0.20
C ALA A 92 -7.44 0.26 0.43
N ILE A 93 -7.47 0.15 1.76
CA ILE A 93 -8.12 -0.95 2.47
C ILE A 93 -9.63 -0.97 2.17
N LYS A 94 -10.31 0.16 2.29
CA LYS A 94 -11.74 0.28 1.97
C LYS A 94 -12.06 -0.08 0.51
N VAL A 95 -11.17 0.26 -0.43
CA VAL A 95 -11.31 -0.12 -1.85
C VAL A 95 -11.09 -1.61 -2.03
N ALA A 96 -10.10 -2.21 -1.36
CA ALA A 96 -9.84 -3.64 -1.40
C ALA A 96 -10.99 -4.46 -0.80
N GLU A 97 -11.57 -4.03 0.34
CA GLU A 97 -12.76 -4.64 0.93
C GLU A 97 -13.97 -4.55 -0.01
N LYS A 98 -14.18 -3.41 -0.66
CA LYS A 98 -15.25 -3.25 -1.66
C LYS A 98 -15.03 -4.16 -2.88
N SER A 99 -13.80 -4.34 -3.32
CA SER A 99 -13.45 -5.24 -4.43
C SER A 99 -13.70 -6.70 -4.05
N SER A 100 -13.35 -7.11 -2.84
CA SER A 100 -13.62 -8.44 -2.31
C SER A 100 -15.13 -8.72 -2.17
N GLN A 101 -15.92 -7.74 -1.75
CA GLN A 101 -17.38 -7.85 -1.72
C GLN A 101 -18.00 -7.99 -3.12
N VAL A 102 -17.45 -7.30 -4.12
CA VAL A 102 -17.88 -7.43 -5.52
C VAL A 102 -17.61 -8.84 -6.04
N SER A 103 -16.43 -9.40 -5.79
CA SER A 103 -16.10 -10.76 -6.22
C SER A 103 -16.98 -11.80 -5.51
N SER A 104 -17.29 -11.62 -4.23
CA SER A 104 -18.16 -12.51 -3.47
C SER A 104 -19.63 -12.48 -3.96
N LEU A 105 -20.14 -11.31 -4.34
CA LEU A 105 -21.48 -11.19 -4.93
C LEU A 105 -21.57 -11.83 -6.31
N LEU A 106 -20.55 -11.58 -7.17
CA LEU A 106 -20.49 -12.20 -8.48
C LEU A 106 -20.38 -13.72 -8.39
N ALA A 107 -19.66 -14.27 -7.40
CA ALA A 107 -19.56 -15.71 -7.19
C ALA A 107 -20.91 -16.36 -6.86
N GLN A 108 -21.80 -15.65 -6.15
CA GLN A 108 -23.14 -16.15 -5.78
C GLN A 108 -24.16 -16.11 -6.93
N LEU A 109 -23.85 -15.42 -8.02
CA LEU A 109 -24.72 -15.36 -9.20
C LEU A 109 -24.36 -16.47 -10.20
N PRO A 110 -25.32 -16.97 -11.01
CA PRO A 110 -25.01 -17.87 -12.13
C PRO A 110 -24.24 -17.14 -13.25
N GLN A 111 -23.70 -17.89 -14.21
CA GLN A 111 -22.95 -17.34 -15.36
C GLN A 111 -23.78 -16.31 -16.14
N ASN A 112 -25.05 -16.64 -16.38
CA ASN A 112 -26.07 -15.72 -16.91
C ASN A 112 -27.06 -15.44 -15.81
N PHE A 113 -27.33 -14.19 -15.54
CA PHE A 113 -28.24 -13.79 -14.47
C PHE A 113 -29.12 -12.59 -14.88
N THR A 114 -30.22 -12.49 -14.20
CA THR A 114 -31.20 -11.40 -14.37
C THR A 114 -31.00 -10.32 -13.32
N ARG A 115 -31.58 -9.14 -13.59
CA ARG A 115 -31.66 -8.05 -12.61
C ARG A 115 -32.31 -8.50 -11.30
N SER A 116 -33.35 -9.33 -11.38
CA SER A 116 -34.08 -9.84 -10.23
C SER A 116 -33.26 -10.76 -9.35
N GLU A 117 -32.46 -11.64 -9.93
CA GLU A 117 -31.54 -12.52 -9.20
C GLU A 117 -30.45 -11.72 -8.47
N LEU A 118 -29.91 -10.68 -9.11
CA LEU A 118 -28.96 -9.78 -8.43
C LEU A 118 -29.63 -9.06 -7.25
N MET A 119 -30.86 -8.59 -7.40
CA MET A 119 -31.63 -7.99 -6.29
C MET A 119 -31.81 -8.98 -5.14
N ALA A 120 -32.19 -10.23 -5.45
CA ALA A 120 -32.38 -11.28 -4.44
C ALA A 120 -31.10 -11.63 -3.69
N VAL A 121 -29.97 -11.78 -4.40
CA VAL A 121 -28.66 -12.04 -3.79
C VAL A 121 -28.25 -10.88 -2.89
N ARG A 122 -28.43 -9.62 -3.31
CA ARG A 122 -28.12 -8.46 -2.50
C ARG A 122 -29.00 -8.35 -1.25
N ALA A 123 -30.30 -8.64 -1.37
CA ALA A 123 -31.20 -8.66 -0.22
C ALA A 123 -30.80 -9.71 0.81
N ARG A 124 -30.40 -10.92 0.38
CA ARG A 124 -29.87 -11.98 1.28
C ARG A 124 -28.60 -11.55 2.02
N ASN A 125 -27.78 -10.72 1.39
CA ASN A 125 -26.54 -10.18 2.00
C ASN A 125 -26.79 -8.87 2.79
N GLY A 126 -28.04 -8.49 3.08
CA GLY A 126 -28.38 -7.28 3.83
C GLY A 126 -28.04 -5.97 3.12
N GLN A 127 -27.85 -6.01 1.79
CA GLN A 127 -27.46 -4.86 0.99
C GLN A 127 -28.68 -4.20 0.33
N SER A 128 -28.52 -2.90 -0.02
CA SER A 128 -29.56 -2.17 -0.75
C SER A 128 -29.97 -2.86 -2.06
N THR A 129 -31.26 -2.93 -2.31
CA THR A 129 -31.86 -3.50 -3.55
C THR A 129 -31.68 -2.61 -4.78
N ARG A 130 -31.12 -1.40 -4.63
CA ARG A 130 -30.80 -0.52 -5.77
C ARG A 130 -29.62 -1.09 -6.56
N VAL A 131 -29.91 -1.79 -7.66
CA VAL A 131 -28.92 -2.53 -8.45
C VAL A 131 -28.37 -1.76 -9.65
N ASP A 132 -29.04 -0.69 -10.08
CA ASP A 132 -28.69 0.03 -11.33
C ASP A 132 -27.26 0.59 -11.30
N MET A 133 -26.87 1.21 -10.18
CA MET A 133 -25.50 1.70 -10.01
C MET A 133 -24.45 0.57 -9.98
N VAL A 134 -24.80 -0.58 -9.43
CA VAL A 134 -23.93 -1.75 -9.38
C VAL A 134 -23.72 -2.33 -10.76
N ILE A 135 -24.81 -2.50 -11.52
CA ILE A 135 -24.78 -2.97 -12.91
C ILE A 135 -23.95 -2.02 -13.78
N SER A 136 -24.20 -0.70 -13.70
CA SER A 136 -23.44 0.29 -14.44
C SER A 136 -21.94 0.21 -14.14
N ARG A 137 -21.56 0.08 -12.87
CA ARG A 137 -20.16 -0.05 -12.44
C ARG A 137 -19.55 -1.37 -12.92
N TRP A 138 -20.25 -2.48 -12.82
CA TRP A 138 -19.77 -3.78 -13.29
C TRP A 138 -19.58 -3.82 -14.80
N LYS A 139 -20.49 -3.17 -15.56
CA LYS A 139 -20.33 -3.00 -17.02
C LYS A 139 -19.11 -2.13 -17.34
N ALA A 140 -18.95 -0.99 -16.68
CA ALA A 140 -17.81 -0.08 -16.90
C ALA A 140 -16.47 -0.75 -16.59
N ASN A 141 -16.42 -1.63 -15.57
CA ASN A 141 -15.22 -2.38 -15.22
C ASN A 141 -15.01 -3.66 -16.04
N GLY A 142 -15.97 -3.99 -16.92
CA GLY A 142 -15.89 -5.16 -17.79
C GLY A 142 -16.07 -6.49 -17.07
N PHE A 143 -16.74 -6.53 -15.90
CA PHE A 143 -17.05 -7.78 -15.19
C PHE A 143 -18.28 -8.48 -15.76
N ILE A 144 -19.21 -7.74 -16.36
CA ILE A 144 -20.43 -8.26 -16.96
C ILE A 144 -20.69 -7.60 -18.32
N THR A 145 -21.37 -8.34 -19.20
CA THR A 145 -21.95 -7.82 -20.45
C THR A 145 -23.46 -7.96 -20.40
N GLN A 146 -24.16 -7.04 -21.05
CA GLN A 146 -25.61 -7.12 -21.17
C GLN A 146 -25.96 -7.93 -22.42
N THR A 147 -26.69 -9.03 -22.27
CA THR A 147 -27.10 -9.93 -23.35
C THR A 147 -28.49 -9.60 -23.88
N ALA A 148 -29.40 -9.13 -23.01
CA ALA A 148 -30.75 -8.67 -23.36
C ALA A 148 -31.24 -7.66 -22.31
N LYS A 149 -32.45 -7.13 -22.49
CA LYS A 149 -33.07 -6.24 -21.50
C LYS A 149 -33.16 -6.97 -20.15
N ASN A 150 -32.50 -6.42 -19.11
CA ASN A 150 -32.41 -6.98 -17.75
C ASN A 150 -31.66 -8.33 -17.62
N ASN A 151 -30.99 -8.82 -18.65
CA ASN A 151 -30.20 -10.04 -18.64
C ASN A 151 -28.69 -9.71 -18.83
N TYR A 152 -27.84 -10.35 -18.05
CA TYR A 152 -26.40 -10.09 -17.99
C TYR A 152 -25.65 -11.41 -17.99
N ALA A 153 -24.44 -11.41 -18.59
CA ALA A 153 -23.49 -12.52 -18.56
C ALA A 153 -22.20 -12.08 -17.89
N LYS A 154 -21.60 -12.96 -17.09
CA LYS A 154 -20.27 -12.74 -16.54
C LYS A 154 -19.22 -12.81 -17.65
N THR A 155 -18.22 -11.95 -17.59
CA THR A 155 -17.06 -12.03 -18.48
C THR A 155 -15.98 -12.92 -17.87
N PRO A 156 -14.98 -13.38 -18.65
CA PRO A 156 -13.82 -14.12 -18.14
C PRO A 156 -13.07 -13.36 -17.02
N LYS A 157 -13.09 -12.03 -17.06
CA LYS A 157 -12.51 -11.16 -16.03
C LYS A 157 -13.19 -11.29 -14.66
N ALA A 158 -14.47 -11.66 -14.65
CA ALA A 158 -15.24 -11.87 -13.41
C ALA A 158 -14.96 -13.25 -12.77
N THR A 159 -14.44 -14.20 -13.57
CA THR A 159 -14.21 -15.60 -13.13
C THR A 159 -12.72 -15.82 -12.75
N ALA A 160 -11.85 -14.89 -13.13
CA ALA A 160 -10.38 -14.99 -12.91
C ALA A 160 -9.91 -14.34 -11.60
N GLN A 161 -10.84 -13.96 -10.73
CA GLN A 161 -10.60 -13.49 -9.35
C GLN A 161 -11.16 -14.51 -8.37
#